data_7b9bfa3f744d475f9661dd190f9c9278
#
_entry.id   7b9bfa3f744d475f9661dd190f9c9278
#
_cell.length_a   1.000
_cell.length_b   1.000
_cell.length_c   1.000
_cell.angle_alpha   90.00
_cell.angle_beta   90.00
_cell.angle_gamma   90.00
#
_symmetry.space_group_name_H-M   'P 1'
#
loop_
_entity.id
_entity.type
_entity.pdbx_description
1 polymer ?
#
loop_
_entity_poly.entity_id
_entity_poly.type
_entity_poly.pdbx_seq_one_letter_code
_entity_poly.pdbx_strand_id
1 'polypeptide(L)'
;MFDARSTRSVAALAVLALSLAGCPKRGTTGKPRVAVSIFPLYDAARRVAGDRLDVVLVLPPGRSEHSYDPTPREMARIAGSQLALSVGLGMDEWLSRIVRNAGGDNVRVVELGPSLDPRALTHEEVGEEAADEAREAASDGGHAEEEHHHGPKDPHFWLDPTRMARAATIMAREFARIDPQGAAGFEQRQARFGQEMTALDTRIRARADRWSKRTIVTFHGSMGYYAERYRLTIAAVIEPFPGREPTARYISEVLAAVQQSHAAALFSEPQLDRHPAEVIAEQSRVPLFEVDPVGGTPGRDTYERLLVSNTEVFERALR
;
A
#
# COMPACT_ATOMS: atom_id res chain seq x y z
N MET A 1 13.68 35.99 -97.38
CA MET A 1 14.93 35.31 -97.14
C MET A 1 15.24 35.34 -95.65
N PHE A 2 15.37 34.15 -95.04
CA PHE A 2 15.71 33.85 -93.66
C PHE A 2 14.65 34.13 -92.60
N ASP A 3 14.00 33.22 -92.21
CA ASP A 3 13.89 32.08 -91.32
C ASP A 3 14.19 32.47 -89.84
N ALA A 4 13.19 32.48 -89.02
CA ALA A 4 13.28 32.67 -87.57
C ALA A 4 12.61 31.49 -86.85
N ARG A 5 13.42 30.59 -86.29
CA ARG A 5 13.02 29.44 -85.55
C ARG A 5 12.53 29.81 -84.10
N SER A 6 11.35 29.37 -83.79
CA SER A 6 10.68 29.33 -82.48
C SER A 6 11.39 28.39 -81.55
N THR A 7 11.80 28.85 -80.39
CA THR A 7 12.20 28.02 -79.23
C THR A 7 11.11 28.04 -78.18
N ARG A 8 10.43 26.90 -77.98
CA ARG A 8 9.46 26.67 -76.95
C ARG A 8 10.21 26.32 -75.66
N SER A 9 10.12 27.20 -74.62
CA SER A 9 10.58 26.91 -73.29
C SER A 9 9.54 26.06 -72.57
N VAL A 10 9.94 24.86 -72.18
CA VAL A 10 9.15 23.95 -71.30
C VAL A 10 9.49 24.32 -69.88
N ALA A 11 8.54 24.90 -69.13
CA ALA A 11 8.65 25.14 -67.75
C ALA A 11 8.38 23.83 -66.97
N ALA A 12 9.41 23.26 -66.33
CA ALA A 12 9.29 22.12 -65.43
C ALA A 12 8.78 22.59 -64.05
N LEU A 13 7.55 22.20 -63.69
CA LEU A 13 7.02 22.34 -62.35
C LEU A 13 7.67 21.29 -61.44
N ALA A 14 8.58 21.73 -60.55
CA ALA A 14 9.09 20.91 -59.46
C ALA A 14 8.07 20.90 -58.32
N VAL A 15 7.35 19.78 -58.17
CA VAL A 15 6.50 19.53 -56.96
C VAL A 15 7.38 19.18 -55.80
N LEU A 16 7.53 20.14 -54.84
CA LEU A 16 8.23 19.96 -53.59
C LEU A 16 7.30 19.17 -52.64
N ALA A 17 7.48 17.84 -52.54
CA ALA A 17 6.84 17.02 -51.52
C ALA A 17 7.43 17.33 -50.17
N LEU A 18 6.73 18.15 -49.33
CA LEU A 18 7.03 18.33 -47.92
C LEU A 18 6.69 17.03 -47.19
N SER A 19 7.71 16.21 -46.92
CA SER A 19 7.64 15.09 -45.98
C SER A 19 7.41 15.66 -44.57
N LEU A 20 6.20 15.51 -44.06
CA LEU A 20 5.90 15.67 -42.65
C LEU A 20 6.68 14.61 -41.86
N ALA A 21 7.94 14.92 -41.52
CA ALA A 21 8.67 14.16 -40.56
C ALA A 21 7.97 14.36 -39.20
N GLY A 22 7.12 13.40 -38.84
CA GLY A 22 6.57 13.33 -37.49
C GLY A 22 7.72 13.37 -36.49
N CYS A 23 7.70 14.34 -35.58
CA CYS A 23 8.66 14.40 -34.49
C CYS A 23 8.70 13.03 -33.81
N PRO A 24 9.86 12.36 -33.74
CA PRO A 24 9.98 11.18 -32.91
C PRO A 24 9.67 11.63 -31.45
N LYS A 25 8.64 11.03 -30.83
CA LYS A 25 8.47 11.13 -29.38
C LYS A 25 9.84 10.82 -28.80
N ARG A 26 10.43 11.77 -28.08
CA ARG A 26 11.66 11.54 -27.31
C ARG A 26 11.40 10.33 -26.41
N GLY A 27 11.84 9.16 -26.85
CA GLY A 27 11.91 7.98 -25.99
C GLY A 27 12.81 8.35 -24.84
N THR A 28 12.28 8.31 -23.63
CA THR A 28 13.07 8.40 -22.42
C THR A 28 14.09 7.26 -22.49
N THR A 29 15.38 7.61 -22.53
CA THR A 29 16.50 6.64 -22.67
C THR A 29 16.73 5.78 -21.44
N GLY A 30 15.82 5.82 -20.45
CA GLY A 30 15.86 5.06 -19.20
C GLY A 30 14.68 4.09 -19.07
N LYS A 31 14.80 3.15 -18.12
CA LYS A 31 13.72 2.24 -17.75
C LYS A 31 12.49 3.04 -17.29
N PRO A 32 11.26 2.62 -17.64
CA PRO A 32 10.07 3.24 -17.06
C PRO A 32 10.10 3.21 -15.55
N ARG A 33 9.77 4.35 -14.90
CA ARG A 33 9.80 4.47 -13.43
C ARG A 33 8.42 4.25 -12.83
N VAL A 34 8.40 3.51 -11.72
CA VAL A 34 7.20 3.22 -10.94
C VAL A 34 7.44 3.69 -9.50
N ALA A 35 6.63 4.63 -9.02
CA ALA A 35 6.59 5.03 -7.62
C ALA A 35 5.68 4.08 -6.84
N VAL A 36 6.08 3.65 -5.65
CA VAL A 36 5.29 2.74 -4.82
C VAL A 36 5.23 3.29 -3.39
N SER A 37 4.03 3.36 -2.80
CA SER A 37 3.82 4.03 -1.52
C SER A 37 4.61 3.40 -0.38
N ILE A 38 4.36 2.14 -0.05
CA ILE A 38 4.88 1.46 1.14
C ILE A 38 5.75 0.26 0.79
N PHE A 39 6.59 -0.15 1.74
CA PHE A 39 7.57 -1.22 1.55
C PHE A 39 6.97 -2.58 1.12
N PRO A 40 5.86 -3.09 1.69
CA PRO A 40 5.30 -4.37 1.26
C PRO A 40 4.94 -4.39 -0.24
N LEU A 41 4.32 -3.31 -0.72
CA LEU A 41 3.99 -3.15 -2.15
C LEU A 41 5.25 -2.99 -2.99
N TYR A 42 6.25 -2.26 -2.49
CA TYR A 42 7.52 -2.06 -3.17
C TYR A 42 8.27 -3.38 -3.40
N ASP A 43 8.37 -4.25 -2.39
CA ASP A 43 9.06 -5.53 -2.53
C ASP A 43 8.35 -6.44 -3.56
N ALA A 44 7.01 -6.51 -3.52
CA ALA A 44 6.23 -7.22 -4.51
C ALA A 44 6.41 -6.62 -5.92
N ALA A 45 6.29 -5.29 -6.05
CA ALA A 45 6.44 -4.59 -7.32
C ALA A 45 7.83 -4.80 -7.94
N ARG A 46 8.89 -4.66 -7.14
CA ARG A 46 10.28 -4.90 -7.57
C ARG A 46 10.48 -6.33 -8.09
N ARG A 47 9.91 -7.31 -7.41
CA ARG A 47 10.03 -8.74 -7.79
C ARG A 47 9.27 -9.03 -9.07
N VAL A 48 8.09 -8.44 -9.28
CA VAL A 48 7.32 -8.58 -10.52
C VAL A 48 7.97 -7.81 -11.67
N ALA A 49 8.46 -6.60 -11.43
CA ALA A 49 9.13 -5.76 -12.44
C ALA A 49 10.44 -6.40 -12.95
N GLY A 50 11.21 -7.04 -12.07
CA GLY A 50 12.58 -7.47 -12.37
C GLY A 50 13.44 -6.28 -12.80
N ASP A 51 14.34 -6.50 -13.76
CA ASP A 51 15.24 -5.46 -14.27
C ASP A 51 14.63 -4.56 -15.35
N ARG A 52 13.34 -4.74 -15.68
CA ARG A 52 12.68 -3.99 -16.74
C ARG A 52 12.27 -2.59 -16.33
N LEU A 53 11.86 -2.39 -15.08
CA LEU A 53 11.34 -1.13 -14.53
C LEU A 53 12.23 -0.61 -13.40
N ASP A 54 12.25 0.71 -13.25
CA ASP A 54 12.88 1.40 -12.11
C ASP A 54 11.82 1.60 -11.02
N VAL A 55 11.76 0.70 -10.04
CA VAL A 55 10.77 0.75 -8.95
C VAL A 55 11.34 1.51 -7.77
N VAL A 56 10.65 2.56 -7.32
CA VAL A 56 11.10 3.48 -6.26
C VAL A 56 10.12 3.44 -5.09
N LEU A 57 10.63 3.12 -3.90
CA LEU A 57 9.88 3.23 -2.64
C LEU A 57 9.78 4.71 -2.23
N VAL A 58 8.57 5.17 -1.92
CA VAL A 58 8.31 6.56 -1.53
C VAL A 58 8.41 6.74 -0.03
N LEU A 59 7.67 5.95 0.77
CA LEU A 59 7.73 5.99 2.23
C LEU A 59 9.04 5.39 2.74
N PRO A 60 9.92 6.15 3.41
CA PRO A 60 11.13 5.59 4.00
C PRO A 60 10.80 4.57 5.10
N PRO A 61 11.61 3.50 5.26
CA PRO A 61 11.43 2.54 6.35
C PRO A 61 11.39 3.22 7.73
N GLY A 62 10.52 2.73 8.61
CA GLY A 62 10.36 3.25 9.98
C GLY A 62 9.50 4.50 10.11
N ARG A 63 8.91 5.00 9.01
CA ARG A 63 7.93 6.10 9.04
C ARG A 63 6.52 5.52 9.02
N SER A 64 5.58 6.26 9.64
CA SER A 64 4.16 5.90 9.59
C SER A 64 3.58 6.15 8.20
N GLU A 65 2.84 5.19 7.71
CA GLU A 65 2.12 5.23 6.43
C GLU A 65 0.92 6.17 6.43
N HIS A 66 0.37 6.47 7.61
CA HIS A 66 -0.81 7.32 7.77
C HIS A 66 -0.50 8.82 7.76
N SER A 67 0.72 9.23 8.16
CA SER A 67 1.08 10.64 8.38
C SER A 67 2.39 11.04 7.72
N TYR A 68 2.57 10.65 6.45
CA TYR A 68 3.80 10.96 5.72
C TYR A 68 3.72 12.25 4.94
N ASP A 69 4.68 13.15 5.21
CA ASP A 69 4.92 14.37 4.43
C ASP A 69 6.36 14.34 3.87
N PRO A 70 6.51 14.21 2.53
CA PRO A 70 7.82 14.04 1.92
C PRO A 70 8.59 15.36 1.81
N THR A 71 9.89 15.26 1.98
CA THR A 71 10.82 16.35 1.69
C THR A 71 10.94 16.61 0.17
N PRO A 72 11.38 17.81 -0.26
CA PRO A 72 11.66 18.09 -1.68
C PRO A 72 12.63 17.10 -2.33
N ARG A 73 13.58 16.55 -1.56
CA ARG A 73 14.53 15.53 -2.06
C ARG A 73 13.85 14.19 -2.35
N GLU A 74 12.91 13.79 -1.50
CA GLU A 74 12.12 12.58 -1.70
C GLU A 74 11.18 12.74 -2.89
N MET A 75 10.53 13.90 -3.05
CA MET A 75 9.74 14.23 -4.24
C MET A 75 10.58 14.17 -5.53
N ALA A 76 11.81 14.65 -5.52
CA ALA A 76 12.69 14.57 -6.67
C ALA A 76 13.03 13.13 -7.10
N ARG A 77 13.04 12.18 -6.16
CA ARG A 77 13.29 10.75 -6.47
C ARG A 77 12.20 10.10 -7.31
N ILE A 78 10.97 10.53 -7.16
CA ILE A 78 9.80 9.99 -7.88
C ILE A 78 9.44 10.81 -9.13
N ALA A 79 10.13 11.91 -9.36
CA ALA A 79 9.94 12.72 -10.57
C ALA A 79 10.15 11.87 -11.83
N GLY A 80 9.27 12.05 -12.82
CA GLY A 80 9.30 11.30 -14.06
C GLY A 80 8.75 9.86 -13.96
N SER A 81 8.11 9.49 -12.85
CA SER A 81 7.35 8.24 -12.77
C SER A 81 6.22 8.23 -13.78
N GLN A 82 6.01 7.08 -14.43
CA GLN A 82 4.92 6.86 -15.37
C GLN A 82 3.72 6.18 -14.73
N LEU A 83 3.98 5.48 -13.62
CA LEU A 83 3.00 4.77 -12.82
C LEU A 83 3.28 5.02 -11.34
N ALA A 84 2.23 5.17 -10.55
CA ALA A 84 2.28 5.14 -9.11
C ALA A 84 1.34 4.06 -8.58
N LEU A 85 1.82 3.24 -7.65
CA LEU A 85 1.06 2.20 -6.98
C LEU A 85 0.83 2.60 -5.53
N SER A 86 -0.42 2.68 -5.13
CA SER A 86 -0.85 3.00 -3.77
C SER A 86 -1.69 1.89 -3.18
N VAL A 87 -1.83 1.90 -1.86
CA VAL A 87 -2.80 1.07 -1.16
C VAL A 87 -4.21 1.53 -1.50
N GLY A 88 -4.47 2.83 -1.43
CA GLY A 88 -5.79 3.42 -1.56
C GLY A 88 -6.62 3.30 -0.27
N LEU A 89 -7.95 3.35 -0.40
CA LEU A 89 -8.89 3.25 0.72
C LEU A 89 -8.67 4.34 1.80
N GLY A 90 -8.21 5.52 1.39
CA GLY A 90 -7.97 6.67 2.26
C GLY A 90 -6.61 6.69 2.98
N MET A 91 -5.80 5.61 2.92
CA MET A 91 -4.58 5.52 3.72
C MET A 91 -3.43 6.38 3.19
N ASP A 92 -3.09 6.25 1.92
CA ASP A 92 -1.89 6.86 1.32
C ASP A 92 -2.20 7.88 0.22
N GLU A 93 -3.23 8.70 0.43
CA GLU A 93 -3.65 9.80 -0.47
C GLU A 93 -2.53 10.82 -0.73
N TRP A 94 -1.58 10.93 0.21
CA TRP A 94 -0.39 11.74 0.06
C TRP A 94 0.42 11.35 -1.19
N LEU A 95 0.43 10.06 -1.61
CA LEU A 95 1.14 9.64 -2.81
C LEU A 95 0.57 10.29 -4.06
N SER A 96 -0.76 10.31 -4.21
CA SER A 96 -1.43 10.93 -5.35
C SER A 96 -1.12 12.42 -5.48
N ARG A 97 -1.08 13.14 -4.34
CA ARG A 97 -0.70 14.57 -4.30
C ARG A 97 0.74 14.80 -4.73
N ILE A 98 1.66 14.00 -4.17
CA ILE A 98 3.10 14.10 -4.44
C ILE A 98 3.40 13.83 -5.91
N VAL A 99 2.84 12.76 -6.44
CA VAL A 99 3.09 12.31 -7.81
C VAL A 99 2.59 13.34 -8.83
N ARG A 100 1.40 13.91 -8.60
CA ARG A 100 0.89 15.01 -9.44
C ARG A 100 1.80 16.25 -9.38
N ASN A 101 2.27 16.63 -8.20
CA ASN A 101 3.15 17.78 -8.02
C ASN A 101 4.56 17.58 -8.60
N ALA A 102 5.09 16.34 -8.56
CA ALA A 102 6.44 16.01 -9.02
C ALA A 102 6.51 15.57 -10.49
N GLY A 103 5.46 14.97 -11.02
CA GLY A 103 5.44 14.31 -12.33
C GLY A 103 4.52 14.93 -13.37
N GLY A 104 3.67 15.88 -12.97
CA GLY A 104 2.61 16.44 -13.82
C GLY A 104 1.42 15.48 -14.02
N ASP A 105 0.45 15.92 -14.83
CA ASP A 105 -0.86 15.26 -15.01
C ASP A 105 -0.82 13.91 -15.75
N ASN A 106 0.34 13.47 -16.20
CA ASN A 106 0.48 12.27 -17.04
C ASN A 106 0.83 11.00 -16.23
N VAL A 107 0.98 11.06 -14.91
CA VAL A 107 1.29 9.89 -14.10
C VAL A 107 0.01 9.13 -13.80
N ARG A 108 -0.03 7.85 -14.19
CA ARG A 108 -1.14 6.96 -13.84
C ARG A 108 -1.00 6.54 -12.37
N VAL A 109 -1.99 6.86 -11.55
CA VAL A 109 -2.10 6.36 -10.17
C VAL A 109 -3.04 5.16 -10.15
N VAL A 110 -2.63 4.07 -9.50
CA VAL A 110 -3.43 2.85 -9.35
C VAL A 110 -3.48 2.49 -7.87
N GLU A 111 -4.69 2.59 -7.33
CA GLU A 111 -5.02 2.11 -6.00
C GLU A 111 -5.32 0.61 -6.06
N LEU A 112 -4.61 -0.18 -5.26
CA LEU A 112 -4.72 -1.65 -5.29
C LEU A 112 -5.87 -2.16 -4.42
N GLY A 113 -6.04 -1.59 -3.23
CA GLY A 113 -6.99 -2.02 -2.20
C GLY A 113 -8.43 -2.14 -2.67
N PRO A 114 -9.00 -1.16 -3.40
CA PRO A 114 -10.39 -1.24 -3.88
C PRO A 114 -10.70 -2.47 -4.72
N SER A 115 -9.70 -3.02 -5.43
CA SER A 115 -9.84 -4.19 -6.30
C SER A 115 -9.59 -5.54 -5.60
N LEU A 116 -9.36 -5.53 -4.27
CA LEU A 116 -8.96 -6.71 -3.50
C LEU A 116 -10.05 -7.18 -2.51
N ASP A 117 -11.31 -6.86 -2.75
CA ASP A 117 -12.44 -7.14 -1.85
C ASP A 117 -12.15 -6.67 -0.42
N PRO A 118 -12.07 -5.35 -0.21
CA PRO A 118 -11.67 -4.80 1.08
C PRO A 118 -12.70 -5.15 2.17
N ARG A 119 -12.20 -5.68 3.30
CA ARG A 119 -13.03 -5.94 4.49
C ARG A 119 -13.44 -4.61 5.15
N ALA A 120 -14.54 -4.63 5.88
CA ALA A 120 -14.86 -3.54 6.79
C ALA A 120 -14.01 -3.66 8.07
N LEU A 121 -13.68 -2.54 8.69
CA LEU A 121 -13.17 -2.54 10.06
C LEU A 121 -14.31 -2.95 11.00
N THR A 122 -14.01 -3.74 12.03
CA THR A 122 -14.97 -4.04 13.09
C THR A 122 -15.05 -2.89 14.09
N HIS A 123 -16.05 -2.92 14.96
CA HIS A 123 -16.20 -1.91 16.00
C HIS A 123 -14.97 -1.86 16.94
N GLU A 124 -14.43 -3.03 17.28
CA GLU A 124 -13.25 -3.17 18.12
C GLU A 124 -11.97 -2.65 17.44
N GLU A 125 -11.91 -2.72 16.11
CA GLU A 125 -10.77 -2.22 15.31
C GLU A 125 -10.84 -0.71 15.06
N VAL A 126 -12.04 -0.13 15.07
CA VAL A 126 -12.23 1.33 14.94
C VAL A 126 -12.12 2.01 16.29
N GLY A 127 -12.57 1.36 17.39
CA GLY A 127 -12.71 1.94 18.71
C GLY A 127 -13.95 2.85 18.82
N GLU A 128 -14.49 2.99 20.06
CA GLU A 128 -15.70 3.80 20.28
C GLU A 128 -15.50 5.27 19.92
N GLU A 129 -14.35 5.86 20.26
CA GLU A 129 -14.04 7.27 19.99
C GLU A 129 -14.09 7.59 18.49
N ALA A 130 -13.51 6.73 17.63
CA ALA A 130 -13.54 6.91 16.19
C ALA A 130 -14.92 6.59 15.59
N ALA A 131 -15.65 5.65 16.19
CA ALA A 131 -17.02 5.34 15.77
C ALA A 131 -17.99 6.49 16.07
N ASP A 132 -17.82 7.16 17.20
CA ASP A 132 -18.63 8.31 17.60
C ASP A 132 -18.32 9.54 16.74
N GLU A 133 -17.05 9.86 16.46
CA GLU A 133 -16.66 10.92 15.54
C GLU A 133 -17.23 10.69 14.12
N ALA A 134 -17.20 9.44 13.64
CA ALA A 134 -17.79 9.09 12.34
C ALA A 134 -19.33 9.27 12.32
N ARG A 135 -20.00 8.99 13.44
CA ARG A 135 -21.46 9.22 13.57
C ARG A 135 -21.79 10.71 13.64
N GLU A 136 -21.00 11.50 14.37
CA GLU A 136 -21.17 12.95 14.45
C GLU A 136 -20.96 13.62 13.08
N ALA A 137 -19.91 13.25 12.36
CA ALA A 137 -19.64 13.73 11.02
C ALA A 137 -20.78 13.39 10.02
N ALA A 138 -21.40 12.22 10.16
CA ALA A 138 -22.54 11.80 9.35
C ALA A 138 -23.85 12.53 9.73
N SER A 139 -23.97 13.06 10.94
CA SER A 139 -25.16 13.76 11.44
C SER A 139 -25.20 15.27 11.10
N ASP A 140 -24.03 15.85 10.81
CA ASP A 140 -23.90 17.27 10.50
C ASP A 140 -24.13 17.52 8.99
N GLY A 141 -25.38 17.35 8.57
CA GLY A 141 -26.01 17.43 7.26
C GLY A 141 -25.39 18.32 6.17
N GLY A 142 -24.15 18.13 5.84
CA GLY A 142 -23.54 18.65 4.62
C GLY A 142 -24.03 17.84 3.42
N HIS A 143 -24.59 18.51 2.40
CA HIS A 143 -25.02 17.92 1.14
C HIS A 143 -23.86 17.13 0.51
N ALA A 144 -23.76 15.85 0.83
CA ALA A 144 -22.95 14.88 0.12
C ALA A 144 -23.87 14.21 -0.90
N GLU A 145 -23.51 14.29 -2.18
CA GLU A 145 -24.06 13.47 -3.24
C GLU A 145 -24.04 12.00 -2.78
N GLU A 146 -25.01 11.21 -3.25
CA GLU A 146 -25.28 9.83 -2.85
C GLU A 146 -24.05 8.91 -3.06
N GLU A 147 -23.03 9.06 -2.23
CA GLU A 147 -22.02 8.03 -2.07
C GLU A 147 -22.51 7.07 -0.99
N HIS A 148 -22.72 5.82 -1.39
CA HIS A 148 -23.05 4.73 -0.50
C HIS A 148 -21.96 4.63 0.59
N HIS A 149 -22.22 5.20 1.77
CA HIS A 149 -21.37 5.08 2.94
C HIS A 149 -21.37 3.62 3.43
N HIS A 150 -20.62 2.78 2.75
CA HIS A 150 -20.10 1.60 3.39
C HIS A 150 -19.12 2.09 4.45
N GLY A 151 -19.22 1.59 5.70
CA GLY A 151 -18.33 1.97 6.78
C GLY A 151 -16.84 1.85 6.40
N PRO A 152 -15.92 2.42 7.18
CA PRO A 152 -14.52 2.52 6.80
C PRO A 152 -13.94 1.14 6.44
N LYS A 153 -13.32 1.08 5.27
CA LYS A 153 -12.67 -0.14 4.78
C LYS A 153 -11.25 -0.23 5.32
N ASP A 154 -10.86 -1.43 5.74
CA ASP A 154 -9.51 -1.72 6.20
C ASP A 154 -8.53 -1.65 5.01
N PRO A 155 -7.52 -0.74 5.03
CA PRO A 155 -6.54 -0.63 3.96
C PRO A 155 -5.43 -1.68 4.04
N HIS A 156 -5.22 -2.37 5.17
CA HIS A 156 -4.03 -3.17 5.48
C HIS A 156 -4.01 -4.57 4.81
N PHE A 157 -4.53 -4.66 3.58
CA PHE A 157 -4.68 -5.93 2.83
C PHE A 157 -3.36 -6.70 2.65
N TRP A 158 -2.22 -6.02 2.67
CA TRP A 158 -0.90 -6.64 2.48
C TRP A 158 -0.50 -7.58 3.61
N LEU A 159 -1.18 -7.53 4.76
CA LEU A 159 -0.95 -8.46 5.86
C LEU A 159 -1.62 -9.84 5.64
N ASP A 160 -2.36 -10.01 4.53
CA ASP A 160 -2.79 -11.30 3.99
C ASP A 160 -1.96 -11.66 2.73
N PRO A 161 -1.12 -12.70 2.76
CA PRO A 161 -0.31 -13.13 1.61
C PRO A 161 -1.13 -13.43 0.36
N THR A 162 -2.38 -13.90 0.51
CA THR A 162 -3.22 -14.25 -0.64
C THR A 162 -3.73 -12.99 -1.35
N ARG A 163 -4.01 -11.91 -0.60
CA ARG A 163 -4.37 -10.61 -1.17
C ARG A 163 -3.15 -9.96 -1.81
N MET A 164 -1.98 -10.09 -1.23
CA MET A 164 -0.73 -9.60 -1.85
C MET A 164 -0.43 -10.32 -3.18
N ALA A 165 -0.70 -11.63 -3.29
CA ALA A 165 -0.59 -12.35 -4.57
C ALA A 165 -1.54 -11.78 -5.63
N ARG A 166 -2.78 -11.40 -5.25
CA ARG A 166 -3.74 -10.74 -6.16
C ARG A 166 -3.28 -9.34 -6.54
N ALA A 167 -2.73 -8.57 -5.58
CA ALA A 167 -2.14 -7.26 -5.85
C ALA A 167 -1.02 -7.36 -6.90
N ALA A 168 -0.14 -8.35 -6.79
CA ALA A 168 0.92 -8.63 -7.77
C ALA A 168 0.36 -8.89 -9.18
N THR A 169 -0.82 -9.50 -9.30
CA THR A 169 -1.50 -9.69 -10.61
C THR A 169 -1.92 -8.35 -11.23
N ILE A 170 -2.43 -7.43 -10.40
CA ILE A 170 -2.77 -6.07 -10.86
C ILE A 170 -1.50 -5.34 -11.28
N MET A 171 -0.43 -5.41 -10.47
CA MET A 171 0.86 -4.80 -10.78
C MET A 171 1.41 -5.28 -12.13
N ALA A 172 1.40 -6.59 -12.39
CA ALA A 172 1.88 -7.15 -13.67
C ALA A 172 1.12 -6.61 -14.88
N ARG A 173 -0.20 -6.44 -14.77
CA ARG A 173 -1.04 -5.85 -15.83
C ARG A 173 -0.67 -4.37 -16.08
N GLU A 174 -0.49 -3.59 -15.03
CA GLU A 174 -0.12 -2.18 -15.15
C GLU A 174 1.31 -2.02 -15.68
N PHE A 175 2.24 -2.90 -15.31
CA PHE A 175 3.59 -2.92 -15.87
C PHE A 175 3.59 -3.23 -17.38
N ALA A 176 2.75 -4.19 -17.81
CA ALA A 176 2.59 -4.49 -19.23
C ALA A 176 2.04 -3.33 -20.06
N ARG A 177 1.30 -2.38 -19.43
CA ARG A 177 0.82 -1.16 -20.11
C ARG A 177 1.94 -0.15 -20.38
N ILE A 178 2.89 -0.01 -19.45
CA ILE A 178 4.01 0.93 -19.58
C ILE A 178 5.22 0.32 -20.29
N ASP A 179 5.33 -1.01 -20.29
CA ASP A 179 6.37 -1.78 -21.01
C ASP A 179 5.77 -3.06 -21.63
N PRO A 180 5.08 -2.96 -22.77
CA PRO A 180 4.45 -4.10 -23.43
C PRO A 180 5.43 -5.22 -23.81
N GLN A 181 6.69 -4.89 -24.09
CA GLN A 181 7.73 -5.88 -24.40
C GLN A 181 8.11 -6.75 -23.21
N GLY A 182 7.87 -6.26 -21.99
CA GLY A 182 8.11 -6.99 -20.73
C GLY A 182 6.96 -7.90 -20.29
N ALA A 183 5.78 -7.85 -20.94
CA ALA A 183 4.52 -8.45 -20.49
C ALA A 183 4.65 -9.92 -20.06
N ALA A 184 5.19 -10.78 -20.90
CA ALA A 184 5.37 -12.22 -20.61
C ALA A 184 6.28 -12.43 -19.37
N GLY A 185 7.34 -11.62 -19.23
CA GLY A 185 8.22 -11.67 -18.06
C GLY A 185 7.56 -11.21 -16.78
N PHE A 186 6.70 -10.19 -16.84
CA PHE A 186 5.91 -9.74 -15.69
C PHE A 186 4.92 -10.82 -15.24
N GLU A 187 4.21 -11.44 -16.19
CA GLU A 187 3.28 -12.52 -15.91
C GLU A 187 3.98 -13.74 -15.27
N GLN A 188 5.12 -14.16 -15.80
CA GLN A 188 5.89 -15.27 -15.25
C GLN A 188 6.35 -14.98 -13.80
N ARG A 189 6.89 -13.78 -13.55
CA ARG A 189 7.37 -13.40 -12.21
C ARG A 189 6.22 -13.23 -11.23
N GLN A 190 5.09 -12.68 -11.66
CA GLN A 190 3.87 -12.60 -10.84
C GLN A 190 3.36 -14.00 -10.46
N ALA A 191 3.30 -14.94 -11.40
CA ALA A 191 2.86 -16.31 -11.12
C ALA A 191 3.78 -17.00 -10.09
N ARG A 192 5.10 -16.81 -10.22
CA ARG A 192 6.07 -17.30 -9.22
C ARG A 192 5.86 -16.66 -7.86
N PHE A 193 5.70 -15.33 -7.81
CA PHE A 193 5.39 -14.62 -6.57
C PHE A 193 4.12 -15.16 -5.90
N GLY A 194 3.06 -15.42 -6.68
CA GLY A 194 1.82 -16.03 -6.18
C GLY A 194 2.01 -17.40 -5.56
N GLN A 195 2.87 -18.25 -6.14
CA GLN A 195 3.22 -19.55 -5.57
C GLN A 195 3.97 -19.40 -4.24
N GLU A 196 4.91 -18.45 -4.16
CA GLU A 196 5.66 -18.16 -2.94
C GLU A 196 4.74 -17.63 -1.83
N MET A 197 3.75 -16.79 -2.17
CA MET A 197 2.73 -16.30 -1.21
C MET A 197 1.83 -17.43 -0.70
N THR A 198 1.45 -18.36 -1.56
CA THR A 198 0.67 -19.55 -1.15
C THR A 198 1.48 -20.43 -0.19
N ALA A 199 2.76 -20.63 -0.46
CA ALA A 199 3.66 -21.37 0.42
C ALA A 199 3.88 -20.66 1.77
N LEU A 200 4.00 -19.32 1.75
CA LEU A 200 4.10 -18.50 2.96
C LEU A 200 2.84 -18.62 3.82
N ASP A 201 1.67 -18.45 3.23
CA ASP A 201 0.39 -18.62 3.92
C ASP A 201 0.26 -19.99 4.59
N THR A 202 0.61 -21.04 3.86
CA THR A 202 0.57 -22.42 4.40
C THR A 202 1.49 -22.57 5.61
N ARG A 203 2.70 -22.02 5.57
CA ARG A 203 3.65 -22.07 6.68
C ARG A 203 3.15 -21.30 7.90
N ILE A 204 2.61 -20.09 7.69
CA ILE A 204 2.08 -19.27 8.78
C ILE A 204 0.86 -19.96 9.41
N ARG A 205 -0.06 -20.49 8.60
CA ARG A 205 -1.24 -21.21 9.07
C ARG A 205 -0.85 -22.42 9.95
N ALA A 206 0.11 -23.23 9.51
CA ALA A 206 0.57 -24.38 10.26
C ALA A 206 1.21 -24.00 11.63
N ARG A 207 1.77 -22.79 11.74
CA ARG A 207 2.24 -22.23 13.04
C ARG A 207 1.07 -21.73 13.87
N ALA A 208 0.18 -20.94 13.26
CA ALA A 208 -0.99 -20.37 13.91
C ALA A 208 -1.94 -21.44 14.47
N ASP A 209 -2.11 -22.57 13.79
CA ASP A 209 -2.98 -23.66 14.26
C ASP A 209 -2.52 -24.28 15.59
N ARG A 210 -1.25 -24.03 16.01
CA ARG A 210 -0.67 -24.49 17.28
C ARG A 210 -0.82 -23.48 18.43
N TRP A 211 -1.30 -22.28 18.14
CA TRP A 211 -1.46 -21.26 19.18
C TRP A 211 -2.64 -21.63 20.08
N SER A 212 -2.41 -21.63 21.39
CA SER A 212 -3.43 -21.98 22.40
C SER A 212 -4.36 -20.81 22.73
N LYS A 213 -3.86 -19.58 22.57
CA LYS A 213 -4.57 -18.34 22.84
C LYS A 213 -4.87 -17.61 21.53
N ARG A 214 -5.97 -16.86 21.48
CA ARG A 214 -6.46 -16.25 20.23
C ARG A 214 -6.84 -14.79 20.36
N THR A 215 -7.10 -14.31 21.57
CA THR A 215 -7.55 -12.95 21.84
C THR A 215 -6.37 -12.03 22.09
N ILE A 216 -6.29 -10.94 21.34
CA ILE A 216 -5.20 -9.97 21.34
C ILE A 216 -5.76 -8.55 21.38
N VAL A 217 -4.91 -7.60 21.77
CA VAL A 217 -5.14 -6.16 21.59
C VAL A 217 -4.00 -5.61 20.75
N THR A 218 -4.31 -4.87 19.69
CA THR A 218 -3.33 -4.29 18.76
C THR A 218 -3.18 -2.80 19.00
N PHE A 219 -2.09 -2.20 18.46
CA PHE A 219 -1.88 -0.77 18.64
C PHE A 219 -2.93 0.03 17.89
N HIS A 220 -3.05 -0.19 16.59
CA HIS A 220 -4.16 0.32 15.77
C HIS A 220 -4.79 -0.81 14.93
N GLY A 221 -5.76 -0.48 14.07
CA GLY A 221 -6.51 -1.46 13.27
C GLY A 221 -5.74 -2.14 12.14
N SER A 222 -4.40 -2.17 12.18
CA SER A 222 -3.57 -2.71 11.10
C SER A 222 -3.70 -4.21 10.91
N MET A 223 -3.80 -4.97 12.00
CA MET A 223 -3.68 -6.43 11.98
C MET A 223 -4.95 -7.18 11.57
N GLY A 224 -6.01 -6.49 11.15
CA GLY A 224 -7.32 -7.09 10.88
C GLY A 224 -7.29 -8.22 9.86
N TYR A 225 -6.64 -8.02 8.71
CA TYR A 225 -6.49 -9.08 7.70
C TYR A 225 -5.67 -10.28 8.18
N TYR A 226 -4.61 -10.02 8.95
CA TYR A 226 -3.81 -11.09 9.54
C TYR A 226 -4.62 -11.86 10.59
N ALA A 227 -5.34 -11.18 11.44
CA ALA A 227 -6.18 -11.77 12.47
C ALA A 227 -7.28 -12.65 11.85
N GLU A 228 -8.02 -12.13 10.88
CA GLU A 228 -9.04 -12.90 10.15
C GLU A 228 -8.43 -14.16 9.50
N ARG A 229 -7.29 -13.99 8.81
CA ARG A 229 -6.63 -15.08 8.09
C ARG A 229 -6.18 -16.21 8.99
N TYR A 230 -5.67 -15.90 10.18
CA TYR A 230 -5.08 -16.87 11.10
C TYR A 230 -5.90 -17.09 12.37
N ARG A 231 -7.17 -16.67 12.35
CA ARG A 231 -8.18 -16.91 13.40
C ARG A 231 -7.79 -16.32 14.76
N LEU A 232 -7.30 -15.09 14.77
CA LEU A 232 -7.16 -14.29 15.96
C LEU A 232 -8.40 -13.43 16.15
N THR A 233 -8.67 -13.04 17.39
CA THR A 233 -9.71 -12.09 17.76
C THR A 233 -9.05 -10.81 18.28
N ILE A 234 -9.27 -9.70 17.63
CA ILE A 234 -8.87 -8.37 18.12
C ILE A 234 -9.99 -7.91 19.05
N ALA A 235 -9.66 -7.75 20.35
CA ALA A 235 -10.63 -7.34 21.36
C ALA A 235 -10.73 -5.82 21.53
N ALA A 236 -9.67 -5.10 21.19
CA ALA A 236 -9.61 -3.64 21.15
C ALA A 236 -8.38 -3.18 20.39
N VAL A 237 -8.38 -1.92 19.98
CA VAL A 237 -7.19 -1.18 19.53
C VAL A 237 -6.81 -0.14 20.58
N ILE A 238 -5.53 0.20 20.70
CA ILE A 238 -5.04 1.16 21.68
C ILE A 238 -5.16 2.59 21.15
N GLU A 239 -4.87 2.78 19.88
CA GLU A 239 -4.88 4.07 19.20
C GLU A 239 -5.71 3.98 17.92
N PRO A 240 -7.01 4.33 17.99
CA PRO A 240 -7.91 4.22 16.83
C PRO A 240 -7.54 5.16 15.69
N PHE A 241 -6.89 6.29 16.00
CA PHE A 241 -6.37 7.25 15.05
C PHE A 241 -4.85 7.27 15.10
N PRO A 242 -4.14 6.60 14.18
CA PRO A 242 -2.69 6.52 14.20
C PRO A 242 -1.99 7.89 14.25
N GLY A 243 -1.17 8.10 15.30
CA GLY A 243 -0.47 9.38 15.55
C GLY A 243 -1.28 10.40 16.36
N ARG A 244 -2.45 10.03 16.88
CA ARG A 244 -3.25 10.84 17.82
C ARG A 244 -3.32 10.14 19.18
N GLU A 245 -2.77 10.79 20.21
CA GLU A 245 -2.77 10.25 21.56
C GLU A 245 -4.20 9.98 22.05
N PRO A 246 -4.49 8.76 22.56
CA PRO A 246 -5.82 8.39 23.05
C PRO A 246 -6.18 9.15 24.32
N THR A 247 -7.46 9.46 24.51
CA THR A 247 -7.94 10.12 25.73
C THR A 247 -7.85 9.20 26.94
N ALA A 248 -7.79 9.78 28.15
CA ALA A 248 -7.78 9.00 29.41
C ALA A 248 -9.05 8.15 29.57
N ARG A 249 -10.19 8.62 29.05
CA ARG A 249 -11.44 7.86 29.00
C ARG A 249 -11.27 6.62 28.13
N TYR A 250 -10.76 6.80 26.91
CA TYR A 250 -10.55 5.70 25.98
C TYR A 250 -9.55 4.65 26.50
N ILE A 251 -8.46 5.09 27.14
CA ILE A 251 -7.53 4.18 27.83
C ILE A 251 -8.26 3.30 28.86
N SER A 252 -9.21 3.88 29.62
CA SER A 252 -10.00 3.14 30.60
C SER A 252 -10.94 2.11 29.94
N GLU A 253 -11.49 2.44 28.79
CA GLU A 253 -12.33 1.53 27.97
C GLU A 253 -11.50 0.35 27.41
N VAL A 254 -10.30 0.63 26.87
CA VAL A 254 -9.37 -0.41 26.43
C VAL A 254 -8.94 -1.33 27.58
N LEU A 255 -8.65 -0.77 28.77
CA LEU A 255 -8.35 -1.58 29.96
C LEU A 255 -9.49 -2.51 30.35
N ALA A 256 -10.73 -2.03 30.29
CA ALA A 256 -11.90 -2.85 30.55
C ALA A 256 -12.04 -3.97 29.49
N ALA A 257 -11.84 -3.67 28.22
CA ALA A 257 -11.87 -4.64 27.13
C ALA A 257 -10.77 -5.71 27.28
N VAL A 258 -9.55 -5.34 27.66
CA VAL A 258 -8.43 -6.26 27.96
C VAL A 258 -8.82 -7.26 29.06
N GLN A 259 -9.46 -6.77 30.14
CA GLN A 259 -9.85 -7.61 31.27
C GLN A 259 -11.02 -8.55 30.92
N GLN A 260 -12.06 -8.01 30.27
CA GLN A 260 -13.26 -8.76 29.90
C GLN A 260 -12.99 -9.84 28.87
N SER A 261 -12.15 -9.55 27.89
CA SER A 261 -11.80 -10.48 26.81
C SER A 261 -10.74 -11.51 27.19
N HIS A 262 -10.11 -11.35 28.36
CA HIS A 262 -8.94 -12.14 28.75
C HIS A 262 -7.84 -12.13 27.67
N ALA A 263 -7.54 -10.94 27.13
CA ALA A 263 -6.53 -10.78 26.09
C ALA A 263 -5.19 -11.40 26.51
N ALA A 264 -4.60 -12.18 25.63
CA ALA A 264 -3.37 -12.92 25.93
C ALA A 264 -2.13 -12.04 25.84
N ALA A 265 -2.17 -11.01 24.99
CA ALA A 265 -1.06 -10.10 24.73
C ALA A 265 -1.56 -8.78 24.16
N LEU A 266 -0.78 -7.73 24.39
CA LEU A 266 -0.85 -6.43 23.76
C LEU A 266 0.27 -6.32 22.73
N PHE A 267 0.02 -5.58 21.64
CA PHE A 267 1.01 -5.36 20.59
C PHE A 267 1.19 -3.87 20.33
N SER A 268 2.43 -3.41 20.36
CA SER A 268 2.84 -2.08 19.90
C SER A 268 3.39 -2.16 18.46
N GLU A 269 3.62 -1.00 17.84
CA GLU A 269 4.16 -0.86 16.51
C GLU A 269 5.36 0.10 16.50
N PRO A 270 6.45 -0.20 15.76
CA PRO A 270 7.68 0.61 15.82
C PRO A 270 7.54 2.00 15.17
N GLN A 271 6.47 2.25 14.41
CA GLN A 271 6.21 3.53 13.73
C GLN A 271 5.48 4.55 14.62
N LEU A 272 4.93 4.13 15.76
CA LEU A 272 4.05 4.91 16.64
C LEU A 272 4.62 5.01 18.05
N ASP A 273 4.10 5.95 18.84
CA ASP A 273 4.53 6.11 20.25
C ASP A 273 4.06 4.92 21.07
N ARG A 274 5.01 4.23 21.67
CA ARG A 274 4.76 3.03 22.48
C ARG A 274 4.11 3.31 23.84
N HIS A 275 4.20 4.56 24.35
CA HIS A 275 3.83 4.90 25.71
C HIS A 275 2.38 4.50 26.11
N PRO A 276 1.33 4.73 25.28
CA PRO A 276 -0.02 4.29 25.63
C PRO A 276 -0.13 2.77 25.83
N ALA A 277 0.57 1.98 25.02
CA ALA A 277 0.59 0.53 25.16
C ALA A 277 1.31 0.07 26.45
N GLU A 278 2.38 0.75 26.84
CA GLU A 278 3.10 0.47 28.09
C GLU A 278 2.24 0.73 29.31
N VAL A 279 1.50 1.84 29.33
CA VAL A 279 0.55 2.18 30.41
C VAL A 279 -0.52 1.07 30.56
N ILE A 280 -1.11 0.62 29.45
CA ILE A 280 -2.12 -0.43 29.47
C ILE A 280 -1.51 -1.77 29.91
N ALA A 281 -0.30 -2.11 29.45
CA ALA A 281 0.40 -3.33 29.83
C ALA A 281 0.70 -3.37 31.35
N GLU A 282 1.19 -2.26 31.91
CA GLU A 282 1.48 -2.14 33.32
C GLU A 282 0.22 -2.30 34.20
N GLN A 283 -0.86 -1.61 33.82
CA GLN A 283 -2.11 -1.63 34.61
C GLN A 283 -2.86 -2.96 34.46
N SER A 284 -2.89 -3.56 33.29
CA SER A 284 -3.55 -4.84 33.02
C SER A 284 -2.72 -6.06 33.42
N ARG A 285 -1.41 -5.93 33.54
CA ARG A 285 -0.41 -7.01 33.70
C ARG A 285 -0.42 -8.00 32.53
N VAL A 286 -0.90 -7.59 31.37
CA VAL A 286 -0.85 -8.36 30.12
C VAL A 286 0.47 -8.07 29.41
N PRO A 287 1.20 -9.08 28.92
CA PRO A 287 2.51 -8.85 28.28
C PRO A 287 2.38 -8.04 27.00
N LEU A 288 3.33 -7.12 26.79
CA LEU A 288 3.45 -6.27 25.60
C LEU A 288 4.52 -6.81 24.68
N PHE A 289 4.18 -6.95 23.41
CA PHE A 289 5.07 -7.33 22.32
C PHE A 289 5.08 -6.23 21.23
N GLU A 290 5.98 -6.36 20.26
CA GLU A 290 6.04 -5.46 19.11
C GLU A 290 5.84 -6.22 17.82
N VAL A 291 4.91 -5.76 16.95
CA VAL A 291 4.72 -6.22 15.57
C VAL A 291 4.91 -5.04 14.63
N ASP A 292 5.35 -5.33 13.40
CA ASP A 292 5.61 -4.29 12.41
C ASP A 292 4.67 -4.49 11.21
N PRO A 293 3.71 -3.60 10.95
CA PRO A 293 2.83 -3.75 9.81
C PRO A 293 3.48 -3.42 8.47
N VAL A 294 4.56 -2.62 8.45
CA VAL A 294 5.13 -2.03 7.23
C VAL A 294 6.45 -2.67 6.79
N GLY A 295 7.38 -2.87 7.72
CA GLY A 295 8.68 -3.46 7.43
C GLY A 295 9.68 -2.54 6.72
N GLY A 296 10.57 -3.13 5.92
CA GLY A 296 11.63 -2.41 5.20
C GLY A 296 12.89 -2.16 6.04
N THR A 297 12.90 -2.57 7.29
CA THR A 297 14.02 -2.46 8.23
C THR A 297 14.87 -3.75 8.23
N PRO A 298 16.09 -3.73 8.76
CA PRO A 298 16.93 -4.94 8.88
C PRO A 298 16.16 -6.10 9.56
N GLY A 299 16.20 -7.28 8.95
CA GLY A 299 15.46 -8.47 9.40
C GLY A 299 14.00 -8.53 8.92
N ARG A 300 13.43 -7.42 8.42
CA ARG A 300 12.10 -7.29 7.81
C ARG A 300 12.22 -6.65 6.41
N ASP A 301 13.32 -6.92 5.73
CA ASP A 301 13.77 -6.34 4.46
C ASP A 301 13.30 -7.11 3.21
N THR A 302 12.40 -8.06 3.38
CA THR A 302 11.54 -8.66 2.36
C THR A 302 10.14 -8.86 2.91
N TYR A 303 9.16 -8.96 2.02
CA TYR A 303 7.78 -9.21 2.40
C TYR A 303 7.61 -10.50 3.23
N GLU A 304 8.28 -11.59 2.83
CA GLU A 304 8.26 -12.84 3.59
C GLU A 304 8.86 -12.69 4.99
N ARG A 305 10.01 -12.00 5.11
CA ARG A 305 10.65 -11.79 6.42
C ARG A 305 9.79 -10.94 7.33
N LEU A 306 9.09 -9.93 6.79
CA LEU A 306 8.14 -9.13 7.54
C LEU A 306 7.06 -10.02 8.18
N LEU A 307 6.36 -10.83 7.38
CA LEU A 307 5.28 -11.68 7.89
C LEU A 307 5.79 -12.81 8.79
N VAL A 308 6.95 -13.39 8.49
CA VAL A 308 7.57 -14.43 9.33
C VAL A 308 7.98 -13.84 10.68
N SER A 309 8.61 -12.67 10.71
CA SER A 309 8.99 -11.99 11.94
C SER A 309 7.76 -11.69 12.83
N ASN A 310 6.69 -11.14 12.26
CA ASN A 310 5.44 -10.91 12.98
C ASN A 310 4.85 -12.24 13.49
N THR A 311 4.85 -13.30 12.67
CA THR A 311 4.37 -14.62 13.08
C THR A 311 5.17 -15.17 14.26
N GLU A 312 6.47 -14.95 14.31
CA GLU A 312 7.33 -15.36 15.43
C GLU A 312 7.01 -14.60 16.72
N VAL A 313 6.65 -13.34 16.60
CA VAL A 313 6.16 -12.54 17.74
C VAL A 313 4.84 -13.09 18.25
N PHE A 314 3.85 -13.29 17.35
CA PHE A 314 2.56 -13.90 17.74
C PHE A 314 2.74 -15.29 18.36
N GLU A 315 3.63 -16.11 17.83
CA GLU A 315 3.89 -17.44 18.37
C GLU A 315 4.42 -17.39 19.81
N ARG A 316 5.33 -16.46 20.13
CA ARG A 316 5.81 -16.27 21.52
C ARG A 316 4.72 -15.77 22.46
N ALA A 317 3.81 -14.93 21.96
CA ALA A 317 2.75 -14.32 22.75
C ALA A 317 1.57 -15.27 23.01
N LEU A 318 1.29 -16.22 22.11
CA LEU A 318 0.02 -16.97 22.05
C LEU A 318 0.16 -18.48 22.31
N ARG A 319 1.35 -18.95 22.59
CA ARG A 319 1.60 -20.35 23.03
C ARG A 319 1.04 -20.68 24.40
#